data_1f75bfab07246c343a656d7c6b249d26
#
_entry.id   1f75bfab07246c343a656d7c6b249d26
#
_cell.length_a   1.000
_cell.length_b   1.000
_cell.length_c   1.000
_cell.angle_alpha   90.00
_cell.angle_beta   90.00
_cell.angle_gamma   90.00
#
_symmetry.space_group_name_H-M   'P 1'
#
loop_
_entity.id
_entity.type
_entity.pdbx_description
1 polymer ?
#
loop_
_entity_poly.entity_id
_entity_poly.type
_entity_poly.pdbx_seq_one_letter_code
_entity_poly.pdbx_strand_id
1 'polypeptide(L)'
;MNPNQKIITIGSVSLIITTICFLMQMAILITTVTLHFKQYECGPPANSQMITCEPIIIERNTTKIVYLANTTIEKEICPKTVEYRNWSKPQCKITGFAPFSKDNSIRLSAGGDIWVTREPYVSCEPGKCYQFALGQGTTLDNKHSNDTIHDRTPYRTLLMNELGVPFHLGTRQVCIAWSSSSCYDGKAWLHVCITGHDKNATASFIYDGRLVDSIGSWSKNILRTQESECVCINGTCTVVMTDGSASGRADTKILFIEEGKIVHISPLAGSAQHVEECSCYPRYPGVRCVCRDNWKGSNRPIVDINVENYSVDSSYICSGLVGDTPRKNDRFSSSYCRNPNNEKGNHGVKGWAFDDGNDVWMGRTISEDSRSGYETFKVIGGWSTPNSKLQINRQVIVDSDNRSGYSGVFSVEGKSCINRCFYVELIRGRRSEARVLWTSNSIVVFCGTSGTYGTGSWPDGADINLMPI
;
A
#
# COMPACT_ATOMS: atom_id res chain seq x y z
N MET A 1 71.57 -22.79 37.72
CA MET A 1 70.31 -22.05 37.47
C MET A 1 70.58 -20.57 37.58
N ASN A 2 70.46 -19.81 36.57
CA ASN A 2 70.83 -18.40 36.51
C ASN A 2 69.75 -17.58 37.27
N PRO A 3 70.13 -16.79 38.29
CA PRO A 3 69.16 -16.06 39.12
C PRO A 3 68.29 -15.07 38.35
N ASN A 4 68.73 -14.64 37.16
CA ASN A 4 67.98 -13.72 36.33
C ASN A 4 66.74 -14.35 35.61
N GLN A 5 66.62 -15.68 35.48
CA GLN A 5 65.47 -16.34 34.88
C GLN A 5 64.28 -16.46 35.85
N LYS A 6 64.50 -16.48 37.16
CA LYS A 6 63.43 -16.56 38.17
C LYS A 6 62.64 -15.24 38.33
N ILE A 7 63.27 -14.10 38.11
CA ILE A 7 62.67 -12.79 38.31
C ILE A 7 61.72 -12.47 37.12
N ILE A 8 62.11 -12.89 35.91
CA ILE A 8 61.25 -12.68 34.69
C ILE A 8 59.96 -13.51 34.76
N THR A 9 60.01 -14.74 35.32
CA THR A 9 58.86 -15.63 35.43
C THR A 9 57.85 -15.11 36.45
N ILE A 10 58.25 -14.51 37.54
CA ILE A 10 57.33 -13.95 38.55
C ILE A 10 56.65 -12.69 38.04
N GLY A 11 57.37 -11.82 37.33
CA GLY A 11 56.83 -10.62 36.74
C GLY A 11 55.75 -10.92 35.64
N SER A 12 56.06 -11.94 34.85
CA SER A 12 55.11 -12.36 33.77
C SER A 12 53.84 -12.97 34.35
N VAL A 13 53.90 -13.77 35.41
CA VAL A 13 52.73 -14.35 36.07
C VAL A 13 51.90 -13.26 36.77
N SER A 14 52.55 -12.30 37.42
CA SER A 14 51.84 -11.17 38.05
C SER A 14 51.13 -10.28 37.04
N LEU A 15 51.72 -10.03 35.88
CA LEU A 15 51.12 -9.24 34.81
C LEU A 15 49.90 -9.98 34.19
N ILE A 16 50.01 -11.29 34.01
CA ILE A 16 48.89 -12.09 33.47
C ILE A 16 47.69 -12.12 34.44
N ILE A 17 47.96 -12.29 35.74
CA ILE A 17 46.91 -12.30 36.77
C ILE A 17 46.21 -10.93 36.85
N THR A 18 46.94 -9.84 36.82
CA THR A 18 46.36 -8.49 36.83
C THR A 18 45.54 -8.22 35.59
N THR A 19 45.95 -8.68 34.40
CA THR A 19 45.22 -8.54 33.16
C THR A 19 43.93 -9.36 33.19
N ILE A 20 43.97 -10.60 33.69
CA ILE A 20 42.79 -11.46 33.84
C ILE A 20 41.79 -10.85 34.84
N CYS A 21 42.25 -10.34 35.98
CA CYS A 21 41.38 -9.66 36.94
C CYS A 21 40.73 -8.40 36.35
N PHE A 22 41.44 -7.62 35.55
CA PHE A 22 40.88 -6.45 34.86
C PHE A 22 39.84 -6.84 33.84
N LEU A 23 40.10 -7.87 33.03
CA LEU A 23 39.13 -8.38 32.05
C LEU A 23 37.88 -8.96 32.73
N MET A 24 38.00 -9.65 33.85
CA MET A 24 36.87 -10.14 34.63
C MET A 24 36.06 -8.99 35.25
N GLN A 25 36.69 -7.93 35.72
CA GLN A 25 36.02 -6.75 36.24
C GLN A 25 35.26 -6.01 35.13
N MET A 26 35.82 -5.91 33.91
CA MET A 26 35.17 -5.33 32.76
C MET A 26 33.98 -6.19 32.28
N ALA A 27 34.12 -7.50 32.28
CA ALA A 27 33.05 -8.42 31.95
C ALA A 27 31.88 -8.33 32.95
N ILE A 28 32.14 -8.22 34.24
CA ILE A 28 31.14 -8.02 35.30
C ILE A 28 30.48 -6.65 35.14
N LEU A 29 31.24 -5.60 34.78
CA LEU A 29 30.68 -4.27 34.55
C LEU A 29 29.75 -4.26 33.34
N ILE A 30 30.15 -4.93 32.23
CA ILE A 30 29.33 -5.04 31.01
C ILE A 30 28.05 -5.85 31.26
N THR A 31 28.16 -6.97 32.02
CA THR A 31 26.97 -7.78 32.36
C THR A 31 26.03 -7.08 33.32
N THR A 32 26.54 -6.33 34.30
CA THR A 32 25.68 -5.54 35.19
C THR A 32 25.04 -4.37 34.47
N VAL A 33 25.70 -3.70 33.55
CA VAL A 33 25.10 -2.66 32.70
C VAL A 33 24.04 -3.26 31.77
N THR A 34 24.32 -4.41 31.17
CA THR A 34 23.35 -5.07 30.27
C THR A 34 22.12 -5.60 31.03
N LEU A 35 22.26 -6.08 32.25
CA LEU A 35 21.15 -6.51 33.10
C LEU A 35 20.28 -5.35 33.58
N HIS A 36 20.85 -4.16 33.80
CA HIS A 36 20.10 -2.97 34.20
C HIS A 36 19.33 -2.35 33.04
N PHE A 37 19.77 -2.50 31.79
CA PHE A 37 19.03 -2.03 30.62
C PHE A 37 17.82 -2.91 30.25
N LYS A 38 17.71 -4.12 30.77
CA LYS A 38 16.56 -5.03 30.50
C LYS A 38 15.35 -4.81 31.41
N GLN A 39 15.42 -3.92 32.39
CA GLN A 39 14.39 -3.79 33.43
C GLN A 39 13.59 -2.47 33.36
N TYR A 40 13.62 -1.77 32.23
CA TYR A 40 12.74 -0.61 32.02
C TYR A 40 11.58 -0.98 31.11
N GLU A 41 10.52 -1.55 31.70
CA GLU A 41 9.19 -1.51 31.09
C GLU A 41 8.57 -0.15 31.42
N CYS A 42 8.38 0.69 30.40
CA CYS A 42 7.54 1.86 30.53
C CYS A 42 6.09 1.39 30.66
N GLY A 43 5.46 1.64 31.78
CA GLY A 43 4.03 1.33 31.98
C GLY A 43 3.13 2.09 31.02
N PRO A 44 1.86 1.62 30.82
CA PRO A 44 0.95 2.22 29.86
C PRO A 44 0.65 3.69 30.18
N PRO A 45 0.47 4.54 29.18
CA PRO A 45 0.21 5.96 29.37
C PRO A 45 -1.18 6.17 29.97
N ALA A 46 -1.22 6.57 31.24
CA ALA A 46 -2.41 7.14 31.83
C ALA A 46 -2.42 8.65 31.54
N ASN A 47 -3.42 9.07 30.77
CA ASN A 47 -3.85 10.48 30.55
C ASN A 47 -2.76 11.56 30.63
N SER A 48 -2.43 12.12 29.47
CA SER A 48 -1.79 13.44 29.22
C SER A 48 -1.37 14.24 30.46
N GLN A 49 -0.40 13.75 31.21
CA GLN A 49 0.42 14.51 32.12
C GLN A 49 1.89 14.23 31.83
N MET A 50 2.64 15.31 31.86
CA MET A 50 4.08 15.32 31.63
C MET A 50 4.77 14.22 32.46
N ILE A 51 5.40 13.25 31.81
CA ILE A 51 6.19 12.23 32.49
C ILE A 51 7.46 12.91 32.97
N THR A 52 7.52 13.19 34.26
CA THR A 52 8.77 13.55 34.93
C THR A 52 9.50 12.26 35.27
N CYS A 53 10.65 12.03 34.62
CA CYS A 53 11.54 10.96 35.04
C CYS A 53 12.14 11.33 36.39
N GLU A 54 11.90 10.54 37.43
CA GLU A 54 12.57 10.73 38.71
C GLU A 54 14.07 10.39 38.58
N PRO A 55 14.95 11.14 39.28
CA PRO A 55 16.38 10.90 39.20
C PRO A 55 16.73 9.53 39.78
N ILE A 56 17.49 8.75 39.06
CA ILE A 56 17.98 7.44 39.50
C ILE A 56 19.07 7.68 40.57
N ILE A 57 18.82 7.23 41.77
CA ILE A 57 19.83 7.24 42.87
C ILE A 57 20.52 5.88 42.87
N ILE A 58 21.78 5.86 42.49
CA ILE A 58 22.65 4.67 42.63
C ILE A 58 23.41 4.82 43.94
N GLU A 59 23.01 4.08 44.97
CA GLU A 59 23.79 4.00 46.19
C GLU A 59 24.88 2.93 46.08
N ARG A 60 26.13 3.36 46.07
CA ARG A 60 27.28 2.50 46.37
C ARG A 60 27.85 2.94 47.70
N ASN A 61 28.20 1.98 48.52
CA ASN A 61 28.78 2.17 49.84
C ASN A 61 29.77 3.33 49.86
N THR A 62 29.40 4.41 50.59
CA THR A 62 30.19 5.54 51.07
C THR A 62 30.33 6.80 50.21
N THR A 63 29.74 6.91 49.02
CA THR A 63 29.73 8.22 48.35
C THR A 63 28.43 8.40 47.53
N LYS A 64 27.62 9.38 47.91
CA LYS A 64 26.39 9.75 47.20
C LYS A 64 26.77 10.68 46.04
N ILE A 65 26.72 10.18 44.82
CA ILE A 65 26.90 11.01 43.62
C ILE A 65 25.51 11.31 43.07
N VAL A 66 25.12 12.55 43.19
CA VAL A 66 23.86 13.04 42.58
C VAL A 66 24.22 13.63 41.22
N TYR A 67 23.80 12.96 40.14
CA TYR A 67 23.87 13.55 38.81
C TYR A 67 22.63 14.39 38.60
N LEU A 68 22.73 15.70 38.68
CA LEU A 68 21.77 16.64 38.19
C LEU A 68 21.94 16.74 36.68
N ALA A 69 21.05 16.06 35.93
CA ALA A 69 20.95 16.24 34.49
C ALA A 69 20.29 17.60 34.22
N ASN A 70 21.08 18.65 34.21
CA ASN A 70 20.67 19.89 33.57
C ASN A 70 21.30 19.95 32.20
N THR A 71 20.43 20.01 31.23
CA THR A 71 20.60 20.43 29.82
C THR A 71 20.50 19.33 28.77
N THR A 72 19.49 19.48 27.94
CA THR A 72 19.36 19.11 26.51
C THR A 72 19.47 17.62 26.08
N ILE A 73 19.58 16.67 26.97
CA ILE A 73 19.58 15.23 26.63
C ILE A 73 18.21 14.56 26.88
N GLU A 74 17.24 15.27 27.43
CA GLU A 74 15.93 14.72 27.80
C GLU A 74 15.02 14.30 26.60
N LYS A 75 15.48 14.48 25.37
CA LYS A 75 14.66 14.11 24.19
C LYS A 75 14.95 12.72 23.60
N GLU A 76 15.99 12.03 24.08
CA GLU A 76 16.42 10.76 23.46
C GLU A 76 16.34 9.50 24.34
N ILE A 77 15.96 9.59 25.61
CA ILE A 77 16.12 8.46 26.55
C ILE A 77 14.83 7.63 26.74
N CYS A 78 13.66 8.12 26.32
CA CYS A 78 12.50 7.26 26.15
C CYS A 78 12.32 7.03 24.65
N PRO A 79 12.70 5.87 24.07
CA PRO A 79 12.24 5.53 22.74
C PRO A 79 10.73 5.56 22.80
N LYS A 80 10.11 6.49 22.07
CA LYS A 80 8.69 6.36 21.74
C LYS A 80 8.55 4.93 21.27
N THR A 81 7.84 4.08 22.00
CA THR A 81 7.41 2.79 21.49
C THR A 81 6.56 3.10 20.27
N VAL A 82 7.18 2.99 19.11
CA VAL A 82 6.48 3.18 17.84
C VAL A 82 5.57 1.98 17.71
N GLU A 83 4.30 2.19 17.97
CA GLU A 83 3.31 1.13 17.88
C GLU A 83 2.93 0.92 16.42
N TYR A 84 2.71 -0.34 16.05
CA TYR A 84 2.13 -0.68 14.76
C TYR A 84 0.69 -0.19 14.65
N ARG A 85 0.27 0.21 13.46
CA ARG A 85 -1.14 0.55 13.20
C ARG A 85 -2.01 -0.69 13.35
N ASN A 86 -3.13 -0.56 14.05
CA ASN A 86 -4.07 -1.66 14.22
C ASN A 86 -5.41 -1.47 13.51
N TRP A 87 -5.72 -0.24 13.06
CA TRP A 87 -6.96 0.08 12.35
C TRP A 87 -8.25 -0.28 13.10
N SER A 88 -8.22 -0.26 14.44
CA SER A 88 -9.31 -0.75 15.29
C SER A 88 -10.48 0.20 15.41
N LYS A 89 -10.35 1.44 14.97
CA LYS A 89 -11.44 2.41 14.97
C LYS A 89 -12.55 2.02 13.98
N PRO A 90 -13.82 2.39 14.24
CA PRO A 90 -14.89 2.13 13.29
C PRO A 90 -14.72 2.93 12.01
N GLN A 91 -15.36 2.48 10.94
CA GLN A 91 -15.42 3.24 9.68
C GLN A 91 -16.18 4.54 9.89
N CYS A 92 -15.67 5.64 9.33
CA CYS A 92 -16.37 6.92 9.35
C CYS A 92 -17.71 6.82 8.62
N LYS A 93 -18.69 7.60 9.08
CA LYS A 93 -19.95 7.75 8.35
C LYS A 93 -19.68 8.44 7.01
N ILE A 94 -20.15 7.84 5.93
CA ILE A 94 -19.96 8.35 4.56
C ILE A 94 -21.32 8.56 3.92
N THR A 95 -21.56 9.76 3.43
CA THR A 95 -22.75 10.12 2.63
C THR A 95 -22.40 10.40 1.18
N GLY A 96 -21.13 10.57 0.88
CA GLY A 96 -20.57 10.81 -0.44
C GLY A 96 -19.08 11.06 -0.38
N PHE A 97 -18.52 11.57 -1.46
CA PHE A 97 -17.10 11.82 -1.59
C PHE A 97 -16.82 13.26 -1.99
N ALA A 98 -15.80 13.84 -1.41
CA ALA A 98 -15.34 15.19 -1.70
C ALA A 98 -13.97 15.15 -2.40
N PRO A 99 -13.68 16.09 -3.32
CA PRO A 99 -12.37 16.21 -3.93
C PRO A 99 -11.28 16.39 -2.85
N PHE A 100 -10.18 15.69 -3.02
CA PHE A 100 -9.06 15.75 -2.08
C PHE A 100 -7.75 16.20 -2.74
N SER A 101 -7.44 15.68 -3.94
CA SER A 101 -6.23 16.04 -4.67
C SER A 101 -6.38 15.82 -6.17
N LYS A 102 -5.64 16.58 -6.96
CA LYS A 102 -5.55 16.44 -8.42
C LYS A 102 -4.16 16.95 -8.83
N ASP A 103 -3.36 16.12 -9.49
CA ASP A 103 -1.97 16.47 -9.79
C ASP A 103 -1.75 17.22 -11.10
N ASN A 104 -2.69 17.10 -12.07
CA ASN A 104 -2.60 17.72 -13.40
C ASN A 104 -1.29 17.40 -14.15
N SER A 105 -0.71 16.24 -13.95
CA SER A 105 0.63 15.89 -14.47
C SER A 105 0.70 15.92 -15.99
N ILE A 106 -0.34 15.47 -16.70
CA ILE A 106 -0.35 15.53 -18.17
C ILE A 106 -0.29 16.96 -18.66
N ARG A 107 -1.10 17.84 -18.14
CA ARG A 107 -1.05 19.27 -18.51
C ARG A 107 0.31 19.88 -18.23
N LEU A 108 0.89 19.58 -17.08
CA LEU A 108 2.21 20.07 -16.69
C LEU A 108 3.34 19.48 -17.54
N SER A 109 3.14 18.32 -18.15
CA SER A 109 4.10 17.69 -19.06
C SER A 109 4.38 18.51 -20.33
N ALA A 110 3.50 19.43 -20.70
CA ALA A 110 3.75 20.37 -21.80
C ALA A 110 4.96 21.28 -21.52
N GLY A 111 5.27 21.55 -20.26
CA GLY A 111 6.46 22.28 -19.81
C GLY A 111 7.73 21.42 -19.68
N GLY A 112 7.66 20.12 -19.94
CA GLY A 112 8.77 19.17 -19.85
C GLY A 112 8.97 18.58 -18.45
N ASP A 113 9.90 17.63 -18.38
CA ASP A 113 10.43 17.07 -17.13
C ASP A 113 9.43 16.34 -16.23
N ILE A 114 8.31 15.87 -16.76
CA ILE A 114 7.34 15.05 -16.05
C ILE A 114 7.41 13.62 -16.56
N TRP A 115 7.54 12.65 -15.65
CA TRP A 115 7.61 11.23 -15.96
C TRP A 115 6.35 10.73 -16.69
N VAL A 116 6.56 9.87 -17.68
CA VAL A 116 5.51 9.02 -18.23
C VAL A 116 5.23 7.92 -17.23
N THR A 117 3.96 7.77 -16.86
CA THR A 117 3.53 6.82 -15.83
C THR A 117 2.27 6.08 -16.24
N ARG A 118 1.98 4.98 -15.57
CA ARG A 118 0.68 4.36 -15.45
C ARG A 118 0.59 3.60 -14.15
N GLU A 119 -0.59 3.10 -13.83
CA GLU A 119 -0.92 2.37 -12.61
C GLU A 119 -0.57 3.15 -11.34
N PRO A 120 -1.11 4.39 -11.19
CA PRO A 120 -0.89 5.18 -9.98
C PRO A 120 -1.70 4.63 -8.82
N TYR A 121 -1.26 4.91 -7.61
CA TYR A 121 -2.04 4.68 -6.40
C TYR A 121 -1.62 5.65 -5.28
N VAL A 122 -2.37 5.62 -4.19
CA VAL A 122 -2.15 6.46 -3.01
C VAL A 122 -2.09 5.59 -1.78
N SER A 123 -1.18 5.91 -0.88
CA SER A 123 -1.09 5.33 0.45
C SER A 123 -0.59 6.37 1.44
N CYS A 124 -1.01 6.27 2.69
CA CYS A 124 -0.74 7.30 3.70
C CYS A 124 -0.03 6.71 4.93
N GLU A 125 0.89 7.49 5.48
CA GLU A 125 1.31 7.38 6.86
C GLU A 125 0.46 8.33 7.72
N PRO A 126 0.46 8.24 9.04
CA PRO A 126 -0.29 9.18 9.87
C PRO A 126 0.05 10.63 9.56
N GLY A 127 -0.96 11.39 9.13
CA GLY A 127 -0.84 12.81 8.82
C GLY A 127 -0.26 13.17 7.44
N LYS A 128 0.14 12.20 6.62
CA LYS A 128 0.71 12.49 5.30
C LYS A 128 0.43 11.40 4.27
N CYS A 129 -0.10 11.81 3.13
CA CYS A 129 -0.38 10.91 2.01
C CYS A 129 0.66 11.07 0.90
N TYR A 130 0.92 9.97 0.22
CA TYR A 130 1.84 9.90 -0.92
C TYR A 130 1.13 9.31 -2.12
N GLN A 131 1.47 9.83 -3.28
CA GLN A 131 1.10 9.21 -4.55
C GLN A 131 2.26 8.38 -5.08
N PHE A 132 1.91 7.26 -5.66
CA PHE A 132 2.81 6.31 -6.30
C PHE A 132 2.41 6.15 -7.74
N ALA A 133 3.34 5.84 -8.61
CA ALA A 133 3.07 5.39 -9.97
C ALA A 133 4.23 4.58 -10.52
N LEU A 134 3.94 3.79 -11.55
CA LEU A 134 4.96 3.04 -12.28
C LEU A 134 5.42 3.89 -13.46
N GLY A 135 6.61 4.46 -13.35
CA GLY A 135 7.25 5.22 -14.41
C GLY A 135 7.66 4.33 -15.59
N GLN A 136 7.85 4.94 -16.76
CA GLN A 136 8.27 4.23 -17.97
C GLN A 136 9.74 4.49 -18.34
N GLY A 137 10.51 5.05 -17.40
CA GLY A 137 11.94 5.34 -17.61
C GLY A 137 12.21 6.57 -18.46
N THR A 138 11.20 7.38 -18.74
CA THR A 138 11.33 8.58 -19.58
C THR A 138 10.33 9.66 -19.18
N THR A 139 10.59 10.88 -19.64
CA THR A 139 9.62 11.98 -19.54
C THR A 139 8.77 12.05 -20.82
N LEU A 140 7.60 12.70 -20.71
CA LEU A 140 6.62 12.71 -21.80
C LEU A 140 7.12 13.51 -23.02
N ASP A 141 7.89 14.55 -22.82
CA ASP A 141 8.47 15.39 -23.85
C ASP A 141 9.72 14.80 -24.53
N ASN A 142 10.19 13.64 -24.08
CA ASN A 142 11.35 12.94 -24.63
C ASN A 142 10.91 11.98 -25.74
N LYS A 143 11.74 11.83 -26.78
CA LYS A 143 11.48 10.88 -27.88
C LYS A 143 11.27 9.44 -27.41
N HIS A 144 11.82 9.05 -26.27
CA HIS A 144 11.61 7.73 -25.68
C HIS A 144 10.23 7.54 -25.07
N SER A 145 9.39 8.59 -25.01
CA SER A 145 8.00 8.48 -24.62
C SER A 145 7.15 7.73 -25.64
N ASN A 146 7.60 7.68 -26.88
CA ASN A 146 6.94 6.95 -27.95
C ASN A 146 6.82 5.48 -27.57
N ASP A 147 5.64 4.92 -27.79
CA ASP A 147 5.34 3.50 -27.54
C ASP A 147 5.37 3.09 -26.06
N THR A 148 5.15 4.02 -25.13
CA THR A 148 5.03 3.74 -23.68
C THR A 148 3.68 3.09 -23.30
N ILE A 149 3.03 2.47 -24.27
CA ILE A 149 1.81 1.69 -24.09
C ILE A 149 2.09 0.31 -23.46
N HIS A 150 3.33 -0.14 -23.49
CA HIS A 150 3.70 -1.45 -22.97
C HIS A 150 3.65 -1.50 -21.44
N ASP A 151 2.95 -2.49 -20.90
CA ASP A 151 2.75 -2.62 -19.47
C ASP A 151 4.02 -3.07 -18.72
N ARG A 152 4.83 -3.90 -19.36
CA ARG A 152 6.02 -4.49 -18.74
C ARG A 152 7.24 -4.24 -19.57
N THR A 153 8.16 -3.46 -19.02
CA THR A 153 9.47 -3.19 -19.60
C THR A 153 10.53 -3.23 -18.47
N PRO A 154 11.80 -3.46 -18.81
CA PRO A 154 12.87 -3.42 -17.79
C PRO A 154 13.17 -2.00 -17.28
N TYR A 155 12.59 -0.98 -17.89
CA TYR A 155 12.82 0.43 -17.55
C TYR A 155 11.81 0.98 -16.54
N ARG A 156 10.78 0.24 -16.20
CA ARG A 156 9.74 0.72 -15.29
C ARG A 156 10.26 0.77 -13.87
N THR A 157 9.90 1.85 -13.18
CA THR A 157 10.29 2.11 -11.79
C THR A 157 9.10 2.58 -10.98
N LEU A 158 9.07 2.20 -9.71
CA LEU A 158 8.10 2.73 -8.76
C LEU A 158 8.55 4.12 -8.31
N LEU A 159 7.74 5.10 -8.61
CA LEU A 159 7.91 6.49 -8.20
C LEU A 159 7.05 6.77 -6.96
N MET A 160 7.58 7.57 -6.04
CA MET A 160 6.89 7.99 -4.83
C MET A 160 7.08 9.48 -4.62
N ASN A 161 5.98 10.22 -4.44
CA ASN A 161 6.01 11.63 -4.14
C ASN A 161 4.89 12.01 -3.17
N GLU A 162 4.97 13.19 -2.59
CA GLU A 162 3.86 13.70 -1.79
C GLU A 162 2.60 13.85 -2.64
N LEU A 163 1.44 13.56 -2.05
CA LEU A 163 0.17 13.64 -2.75
C LEU A 163 -0.05 15.04 -3.33
N GLY A 164 -0.41 15.09 -4.61
CA GLY A 164 -0.63 16.33 -5.35
C GLY A 164 0.61 16.90 -6.03
N VAL A 165 1.79 16.39 -5.73
CA VAL A 165 3.04 16.80 -6.39
C VAL A 165 3.28 15.90 -7.61
N PRO A 166 3.35 16.45 -8.83
CA PRO A 166 3.60 15.66 -10.03
C PRO A 166 4.94 14.93 -9.98
N PHE A 167 5.05 13.83 -10.74
CA PHE A 167 6.29 13.06 -10.82
C PHE A 167 7.28 13.74 -11.77
N HIS A 168 7.99 14.73 -11.26
CA HIS A 168 9.07 15.43 -11.98
C HIS A 168 10.38 14.63 -11.92
N LEU A 169 11.41 15.04 -12.69
CA LEU A 169 12.69 14.32 -12.78
C LEU A 169 13.38 14.08 -11.42
N GLY A 170 13.19 14.98 -10.45
CA GLY A 170 13.71 14.83 -9.10
C GLY A 170 12.93 13.90 -8.18
N THR A 171 11.85 13.28 -8.67
CA THR A 171 11.02 12.38 -7.87
C THR A 171 11.80 11.13 -7.45
N ARG A 172 11.60 10.70 -6.22
CA ARG A 172 12.21 9.48 -5.68
C ARG A 172 11.78 8.25 -6.46
N GLN A 173 12.76 7.51 -6.97
CA GLN A 173 12.58 6.18 -7.54
C GLN A 173 12.85 5.16 -6.44
N VAL A 174 11.84 4.40 -6.07
CA VAL A 174 11.90 3.46 -4.95
C VAL A 174 12.60 2.17 -5.36
N CYS A 175 12.20 1.62 -6.51
CA CYS A 175 12.67 0.33 -7.01
C CYS A 175 12.35 0.19 -8.51
N ILE A 176 12.97 -0.81 -9.12
CA ILE A 176 12.60 -1.26 -10.47
C ILE A 176 11.35 -2.13 -10.36
N ALA A 177 10.28 -1.76 -11.03
CA ALA A 177 9.01 -2.50 -10.98
C ALA A 177 8.11 -2.13 -12.15
N TRP A 178 7.40 -3.13 -12.68
CA TRP A 178 6.25 -2.94 -13.57
C TRP A 178 4.92 -3.38 -12.93
N SER A 179 4.97 -3.89 -11.70
CA SER A 179 3.80 -4.13 -10.84
C SER A 179 4.23 -3.92 -9.39
N SER A 180 3.39 -3.30 -8.58
CA SER A 180 3.78 -2.93 -7.22
C SER A 180 2.61 -2.80 -6.24
N SER A 181 2.97 -2.72 -4.97
CA SER A 181 2.12 -2.36 -3.85
C SER A 181 2.96 -1.72 -2.76
N SER A 182 2.41 -0.81 -2.00
CA SER A 182 3.11 -0.14 -0.90
C SER A 182 2.17 0.12 0.26
N CYS A 183 2.69 0.05 1.48
CA CYS A 183 1.93 0.37 2.68
C CYS A 183 2.86 0.73 3.85
N TYR A 184 2.32 1.45 4.81
CA TYR A 184 3.00 1.88 6.03
C TYR A 184 2.46 1.10 7.22
N ASP A 185 3.33 0.43 7.97
CA ASP A 185 2.93 -0.43 9.08
C ASP A 185 2.79 0.27 10.45
N GLY A 186 3.14 1.54 10.52
CA GLY A 186 3.24 2.34 11.74
C GLY A 186 4.68 2.69 12.10
N LYS A 187 5.64 1.96 11.58
CA LYS A 187 7.08 2.18 11.81
C LYS A 187 7.81 2.60 10.54
N ALA A 188 7.57 1.91 9.42
CA ALA A 188 8.26 2.14 8.16
C ALA A 188 7.40 1.74 6.96
N TRP A 189 7.84 2.15 5.77
CA TRP A 189 7.22 1.78 4.51
C TRP A 189 7.69 0.41 4.05
N LEU A 190 6.71 -0.42 3.65
CA LEU A 190 6.91 -1.62 2.85
C LEU A 190 6.60 -1.30 1.39
N HIS A 191 7.52 -1.66 0.50
CA HIS A 191 7.29 -1.63 -0.95
C HIS A 191 7.48 -3.02 -1.53
N VAL A 192 6.53 -3.45 -2.32
CA VAL A 192 6.55 -4.72 -3.05
C VAL A 192 6.74 -4.39 -4.52
N CYS A 193 7.85 -4.84 -5.09
CA CYS A 193 8.31 -4.46 -6.41
C CYS A 193 8.50 -5.71 -7.26
N ILE A 194 7.72 -5.82 -8.35
CA ILE A 194 7.79 -6.95 -9.28
C ILE A 194 8.38 -6.48 -10.60
N THR A 195 9.42 -7.15 -11.02
CA THR A 195 10.08 -6.92 -12.32
C THR A 195 10.68 -8.21 -12.84
N GLY A 196 11.15 -8.18 -14.06
CA GLY A 196 11.79 -9.29 -14.73
C GLY A 196 11.01 -9.78 -15.96
N HIS A 197 11.47 -10.87 -16.53
CA HIS A 197 10.82 -11.50 -17.67
C HIS A 197 9.48 -12.13 -17.26
N ASP A 198 8.48 -12.09 -18.12
CA ASP A 198 7.11 -12.57 -17.86
C ASP A 198 7.04 -13.98 -17.26
N LYS A 199 7.91 -14.87 -17.68
CA LYS A 199 7.97 -16.25 -17.17
C LYS A 199 8.87 -16.43 -15.95
N ASN A 200 9.59 -15.41 -15.55
CA ASN A 200 10.57 -15.52 -14.47
C ASN A 200 10.69 -14.21 -13.67
N ALA A 201 9.56 -13.56 -13.41
CA ALA A 201 9.52 -12.35 -12.63
C ALA A 201 9.82 -12.63 -11.14
N THR A 202 10.34 -11.64 -10.48
CA THR A 202 10.65 -11.67 -9.04
C THR A 202 9.96 -10.52 -8.33
N ALA A 203 9.33 -10.79 -7.22
CA ALA A 203 8.84 -9.80 -6.29
C ALA A 203 9.89 -9.56 -5.19
N SER A 204 10.32 -8.33 -5.04
CA SER A 204 11.24 -7.86 -4.00
C SER A 204 10.49 -7.10 -2.93
N PHE A 205 10.83 -7.36 -1.67
CA PHE A 205 10.23 -6.71 -0.51
C PHE A 205 11.24 -5.75 0.10
N ILE A 206 10.95 -4.46 -0.03
CA ILE A 206 11.80 -3.37 0.47
C ILE A 206 11.11 -2.79 1.71
N TYR A 207 11.79 -2.84 2.82
CA TYR A 207 11.30 -2.33 4.09
C TYR A 207 12.31 -1.36 4.70
N ASP A 208 11.83 -0.19 5.10
CA ASP A 208 12.68 0.90 5.61
C ASP A 208 13.88 1.21 4.68
N GLY A 209 13.60 1.21 3.38
CA GLY A 209 14.58 1.48 2.32
C GLY A 209 15.57 0.35 2.02
N ARG A 210 15.38 -0.85 2.57
CA ARG A 210 16.29 -1.99 2.40
C ARG A 210 15.58 -3.20 1.83
N LEU A 211 16.24 -3.90 0.93
CA LEU A 211 15.78 -5.20 0.45
C LEU A 211 15.89 -6.22 1.59
N VAL A 212 14.76 -6.79 1.99
CA VAL A 212 14.68 -7.74 3.10
C VAL A 212 14.44 -9.16 2.61
N ASP A 213 13.55 -9.32 1.62
CA ASP A 213 13.13 -10.63 1.14
C ASP A 213 12.73 -10.58 -0.32
N SER A 214 12.56 -11.73 -0.95
CA SER A 214 12.07 -11.83 -2.32
C SER A 214 11.36 -13.16 -2.56
N ILE A 215 10.53 -13.24 -3.58
CA ILE A 215 9.89 -14.46 -4.05
C ILE A 215 9.85 -14.47 -5.58
N GLY A 216 10.14 -15.61 -6.18
CA GLY A 216 10.05 -15.80 -7.62
C GLY A 216 8.66 -16.23 -8.08
N SER A 217 8.41 -16.10 -9.36
CA SER A 217 7.20 -16.58 -10.03
C SER A 217 6.96 -18.08 -9.72
N TRP A 218 5.74 -18.43 -9.32
CA TRP A 218 5.36 -19.82 -9.00
C TRP A 218 4.59 -20.54 -10.11
N SER A 219 3.99 -19.80 -11.04
CA SER A 219 3.27 -20.38 -12.19
C SER A 219 3.87 -19.95 -13.53
N LYS A 220 5.00 -19.25 -13.51
CA LYS A 220 5.76 -18.85 -14.71
C LYS A 220 4.94 -18.08 -15.76
N ASN A 221 3.98 -17.26 -15.29
CA ASN A 221 3.09 -16.51 -16.17
C ASN A 221 2.66 -15.17 -15.57
N ILE A 222 3.58 -14.23 -15.58
CA ILE A 222 3.37 -12.83 -15.18
C ILE A 222 2.91 -12.72 -13.72
N LEU A 223 3.84 -12.93 -12.80
CA LEU A 223 3.63 -12.59 -11.40
C LEU A 223 3.29 -11.10 -11.29
N ARG A 224 2.18 -10.76 -10.65
CA ARG A 224 1.64 -9.40 -10.57
C ARG A 224 0.92 -9.19 -9.24
N THR A 225 0.77 -7.95 -8.84
CA THR A 225 0.19 -7.61 -7.54
C THR A 225 -0.88 -6.51 -7.65
N GLN A 226 -1.14 -5.81 -6.59
CA GLN A 226 -2.36 -5.03 -6.40
C GLN A 226 -2.45 -3.76 -7.23
N GLU A 227 -1.34 -3.10 -7.53
CA GLU A 227 -1.37 -1.76 -8.12
C GLU A 227 -2.15 -0.75 -7.25
N SER A 228 -2.18 -0.99 -5.94
CA SER A 228 -2.77 -0.15 -4.89
C SER A 228 -2.14 -0.49 -3.54
N GLU A 229 -2.53 0.19 -2.48
CA GLU A 229 -1.92 -0.04 -1.18
C GLU A 229 -2.15 -1.45 -0.64
N CYS A 230 -1.14 -2.01 -0.02
CA CYS A 230 -1.28 -3.15 0.89
C CYS A 230 -1.84 -2.68 2.23
N VAL A 231 -2.15 -3.58 3.12
CA VAL A 231 -2.72 -3.26 4.43
C VAL A 231 -1.94 -3.97 5.52
N CYS A 232 -1.54 -3.22 6.54
CA CYS A 232 -0.83 -3.74 7.70
C CYS A 232 -1.68 -3.58 8.95
N ILE A 233 -1.81 -4.67 9.72
CA ILE A 233 -2.50 -4.69 11.01
C ILE A 233 -1.56 -5.28 12.06
N ASN A 234 -1.26 -4.51 13.10
CA ASN A 234 -0.35 -4.93 14.19
C ASN A 234 1.01 -5.46 13.67
N GLY A 235 1.54 -4.84 12.62
CA GLY A 235 2.84 -5.20 12.05
C GLY A 235 2.81 -6.29 10.99
N THR A 236 1.68 -6.97 10.78
CA THR A 236 1.52 -7.95 9.71
C THR A 236 0.88 -7.29 8.50
N CYS A 237 1.63 -7.19 7.40
CA CYS A 237 1.16 -6.65 6.13
C CYS A 237 0.69 -7.78 5.22
N THR A 238 -0.44 -7.58 4.56
CA THR A 238 -1.01 -8.53 3.60
C THR A 238 -0.92 -7.99 2.19
N VAL A 239 -0.41 -8.81 1.27
CA VAL A 239 -0.33 -8.48 -0.17
C VAL A 239 -0.93 -9.63 -0.95
N VAL A 240 -1.79 -9.30 -1.90
CA VAL A 240 -2.39 -10.28 -2.82
C VAL A 240 -1.60 -10.27 -4.12
N MET A 241 -1.08 -11.43 -4.50
CA MET A 241 -0.34 -11.61 -5.76
C MET A 241 -0.98 -12.70 -6.61
N THR A 242 -0.89 -12.54 -7.91
CA THR A 242 -1.45 -13.48 -8.88
C THR A 242 -0.38 -13.85 -9.90
N ASP A 243 -0.32 -15.12 -10.24
CA ASP A 243 0.55 -15.66 -11.27
C ASP A 243 -0.22 -16.72 -12.06
N GLY A 244 -0.33 -16.52 -13.36
CA GLY A 244 -1.11 -17.40 -14.22
C GLY A 244 -1.87 -16.66 -15.30
N SER A 245 -2.78 -17.33 -15.99
CA SER A 245 -3.50 -16.78 -17.13
C SER A 245 -4.29 -15.52 -16.78
N ALA A 246 -4.31 -14.55 -17.67
CA ALA A 246 -5.18 -13.37 -17.57
C ALA A 246 -6.62 -13.66 -18.04
N SER A 247 -6.87 -14.77 -18.73
CA SER A 247 -8.19 -15.13 -19.24
C SER A 247 -8.51 -16.62 -19.03
N GLY A 248 -7.95 -17.19 -17.99
CA GLY A 248 -8.11 -18.58 -17.62
C GLY A 248 -7.65 -18.78 -16.18
N ARG A 249 -7.28 -20.00 -15.86
CA ARG A 249 -6.85 -20.37 -14.51
C ARG A 249 -5.58 -19.59 -14.11
N ALA A 250 -5.65 -18.95 -12.97
CA ALA A 250 -4.50 -18.28 -12.35
C ALA A 250 -4.36 -18.72 -10.89
N ASP A 251 -3.13 -18.65 -10.39
CA ASP A 251 -2.81 -19.04 -9.03
C ASP A 251 -2.58 -17.77 -8.19
N THR A 252 -3.56 -17.42 -7.39
CA THR A 252 -3.51 -16.25 -6.51
C THR A 252 -3.13 -16.69 -5.10
N LYS A 253 -2.17 -15.99 -4.53
CA LYS A 253 -1.69 -16.21 -3.16
C LYS A 253 -1.73 -14.92 -2.35
N ILE A 254 -1.96 -15.08 -1.07
CA ILE A 254 -1.91 -13.99 -0.09
C ILE A 254 -0.62 -14.15 0.71
N LEU A 255 0.23 -13.14 0.66
CA LEU A 255 1.49 -13.10 1.38
C LEU A 255 1.33 -12.27 2.65
N PHE A 256 1.80 -12.83 3.76
CA PHE A 256 1.85 -12.17 5.06
C PHE A 256 3.29 -11.79 5.36
N ILE A 257 3.53 -10.51 5.61
CA ILE A 257 4.85 -9.91 5.64
C ILE A 257 5.01 -9.11 6.93
N GLU A 258 6.09 -9.37 7.66
CA GLU A 258 6.45 -8.63 8.87
C GLU A 258 7.84 -8.02 8.70
N GLU A 259 7.90 -6.68 8.79
CA GLU A 259 9.12 -5.90 8.59
C GLU A 259 9.88 -6.29 7.30
N GLY A 260 9.13 -6.50 6.22
CA GLY A 260 9.66 -6.84 4.91
C GLY A 260 9.92 -8.34 4.66
N LYS A 261 9.80 -9.18 5.68
CA LYS A 261 10.01 -10.63 5.58
C LYS A 261 8.70 -11.39 5.39
N ILE A 262 8.67 -12.31 4.46
CA ILE A 262 7.53 -13.21 4.27
C ILE A 262 7.49 -14.20 5.44
N VAL A 263 6.41 -14.15 6.23
CA VAL A 263 6.22 -15.05 7.38
C VAL A 263 5.21 -16.15 7.09
N HIS A 264 4.29 -15.94 6.14
CA HIS A 264 3.34 -16.96 5.73
C HIS A 264 2.81 -16.70 4.32
N ILE A 265 2.40 -17.74 3.64
CA ILE A 265 1.76 -17.67 2.32
C ILE A 265 0.53 -18.56 2.36
N SER A 266 -0.64 -17.99 2.10
CA SER A 266 -1.91 -18.72 2.00
C SER A 266 -2.39 -18.74 0.56
N PRO A 267 -2.90 -19.87 0.07
CA PRO A 267 -3.55 -19.89 -1.23
C PRO A 267 -4.89 -19.16 -1.17
N LEU A 268 -5.35 -18.69 -2.31
CA LEU A 268 -6.72 -18.20 -2.44
C LEU A 268 -7.67 -19.37 -2.14
N ALA A 269 -8.65 -19.12 -1.29
CA ALA A 269 -9.72 -20.07 -0.95
C ALA A 269 -11.09 -19.41 -1.15
N GLY A 270 -12.15 -20.18 -1.13
CA GLY A 270 -13.51 -19.70 -1.35
C GLY A 270 -13.99 -19.84 -2.80
N SER A 271 -14.97 -19.06 -3.20
CA SER A 271 -15.67 -19.23 -4.47
C SER A 271 -15.17 -18.36 -5.62
N ALA A 272 -14.29 -17.39 -5.37
CA ALA A 272 -13.69 -16.59 -6.43
C ALA A 272 -12.85 -17.46 -7.37
N GLN A 273 -13.04 -17.30 -8.67
CA GLN A 273 -12.39 -18.14 -9.69
C GLN A 273 -11.20 -17.48 -10.37
N HIS A 274 -11.19 -16.15 -10.40
CA HIS A 274 -10.06 -15.38 -10.91
C HIS A 274 -9.96 -14.09 -10.10
N VAL A 275 -8.79 -13.82 -9.54
CA VAL A 275 -8.54 -12.68 -8.65
C VAL A 275 -7.22 -12.03 -9.02
N GLU A 276 -7.27 -10.77 -9.40
CA GLU A 276 -6.09 -9.95 -9.62
C GLU A 276 -6.36 -8.48 -9.32
N GLU A 277 -5.30 -7.70 -9.19
CA GLU A 277 -5.36 -6.25 -8.99
C GLU A 277 -6.30 -5.85 -7.85
N CYS A 278 -6.15 -6.47 -6.70
CA CYS A 278 -7.01 -6.22 -5.54
C CYS A 278 -6.82 -4.81 -4.98
N SER A 279 -7.93 -4.19 -4.59
CA SER A 279 -7.99 -2.96 -3.81
C SER A 279 -8.40 -3.33 -2.39
N CYS A 280 -7.47 -3.21 -1.44
CA CYS A 280 -7.63 -3.71 -0.09
C CYS A 280 -7.81 -2.58 0.92
N TYR A 281 -8.54 -2.87 1.97
CA TYR A 281 -8.74 -1.94 3.08
C TYR A 281 -8.79 -2.70 4.40
N PRO A 282 -8.40 -2.06 5.50
CA PRO A 282 -8.51 -2.68 6.81
C PRO A 282 -9.99 -2.86 7.18
N ARG A 283 -10.34 -4.04 7.56
CA ARG A 283 -11.64 -4.42 8.12
C ARG A 283 -11.37 -5.16 9.43
N TYR A 284 -11.00 -4.36 10.43
CA TYR A 284 -10.54 -4.89 11.72
C TYR A 284 -11.45 -6.02 12.24
N PRO A 285 -10.88 -7.14 12.70
CA PRO A 285 -9.45 -7.41 12.92
C PRO A 285 -8.67 -7.93 11.69
N GLY A 286 -9.28 -8.00 10.53
CA GLY A 286 -8.68 -8.51 9.29
C GLY A 286 -8.58 -7.48 8.17
N VAL A 287 -8.35 -7.98 6.97
CA VAL A 287 -8.23 -7.21 5.74
C VAL A 287 -9.26 -7.70 4.73
N ARG A 288 -9.90 -6.77 4.03
CA ARG A 288 -10.88 -7.04 2.99
C ARG A 288 -10.43 -6.42 1.68
N CYS A 289 -10.53 -7.19 0.61
CA CYS A 289 -10.14 -6.73 -0.73
C CYS A 289 -11.30 -6.87 -1.70
N VAL A 290 -11.40 -5.93 -2.62
CA VAL A 290 -12.28 -6.01 -3.79
C VAL A 290 -11.39 -5.99 -5.03
N CYS A 291 -11.57 -6.96 -5.92
CA CYS A 291 -10.60 -7.29 -6.94
C CYS A 291 -11.20 -7.29 -8.35
N ARG A 292 -10.43 -7.78 -9.31
CA ARG A 292 -10.78 -7.95 -10.72
C ARG A 292 -10.82 -9.44 -11.04
N ASP A 293 -11.95 -9.89 -11.59
CA ASP A 293 -12.04 -11.17 -12.28
C ASP A 293 -11.86 -10.89 -13.78
N ASN A 294 -10.68 -11.23 -14.29
CA ASN A 294 -10.37 -10.98 -15.70
C ASN A 294 -10.75 -12.14 -16.62
N TRP A 295 -11.41 -13.15 -16.08
CA TRP A 295 -11.71 -14.37 -16.80
C TRP A 295 -13.20 -14.57 -17.08
N LYS A 296 -14.04 -14.57 -16.03
CA LYS A 296 -15.43 -15.03 -16.15
C LYS A 296 -16.49 -14.00 -15.81
N GLY A 297 -16.20 -13.01 -15.01
CA GLY A 297 -17.24 -12.15 -14.49
C GLY A 297 -16.99 -10.67 -14.59
N SER A 298 -18.08 -9.91 -14.65
CA SER A 298 -18.09 -8.46 -14.47
C SER A 298 -18.43 -8.02 -13.05
N ASN A 299 -18.85 -8.96 -12.19
CA ASN A 299 -18.96 -8.75 -10.75
C ASN A 299 -17.57 -8.89 -10.10
N ARG A 300 -17.27 -8.05 -9.12
CA ARG A 300 -15.97 -8.02 -8.50
C ARG A 300 -15.83 -9.06 -7.40
N PRO A 301 -14.74 -9.84 -7.40
CA PRO A 301 -14.40 -10.72 -6.29
C PRO A 301 -14.13 -9.95 -5.01
N ILE A 302 -14.47 -10.58 -3.88
CA ILE A 302 -14.12 -10.15 -2.53
C ILE A 302 -13.14 -11.19 -1.96
N VAL A 303 -12.09 -10.73 -1.31
CA VAL A 303 -11.16 -11.57 -0.56
C VAL A 303 -11.14 -11.10 0.88
N ASP A 304 -11.46 -12.00 1.81
CA ASP A 304 -11.37 -11.75 3.25
C ASP A 304 -10.16 -12.48 3.83
N ILE A 305 -9.34 -11.73 4.55
CA ILE A 305 -8.05 -12.20 5.06
C ILE A 305 -8.01 -12.03 6.58
N ASN A 306 -7.74 -13.11 7.29
CA ASN A 306 -7.49 -13.08 8.72
C ASN A 306 -5.98 -13.02 8.98
N VAL A 307 -5.51 -11.96 9.62
CA VAL A 307 -4.07 -11.73 9.85
C VAL A 307 -3.51 -12.52 11.03
N GLU A 308 -4.36 -13.07 11.89
CA GLU A 308 -3.93 -13.84 13.07
C GLU A 308 -3.69 -15.31 12.73
N ASN A 309 -4.63 -15.94 12.03
CA ASN A 309 -4.57 -17.37 11.69
C ASN A 309 -4.27 -17.64 10.22
N TYR A 310 -4.09 -16.58 9.40
CA TYR A 310 -3.78 -16.63 7.97
C TYR A 310 -4.86 -17.27 7.11
N SER A 311 -6.09 -17.39 7.61
CA SER A 311 -7.20 -17.93 6.83
C SER A 311 -7.67 -16.91 5.77
N VAL A 312 -8.06 -17.45 4.62
CA VAL A 312 -8.55 -16.69 3.48
C VAL A 312 -9.88 -17.26 3.03
N ASP A 313 -10.83 -16.39 2.75
CA ASP A 313 -12.08 -16.75 2.09
C ASP A 313 -12.33 -15.78 0.94
N SER A 314 -13.13 -16.21 -0.05
CA SER A 314 -13.49 -15.35 -1.18
C SER A 314 -14.92 -15.61 -1.65
N SER A 315 -15.47 -14.56 -2.25
CA SER A 315 -16.81 -14.54 -2.83
C SER A 315 -16.86 -13.43 -3.87
N TYR A 316 -18.05 -12.99 -4.22
CA TYR A 316 -18.27 -11.85 -5.13
C TYR A 316 -19.21 -10.84 -4.48
N ILE A 317 -19.11 -9.57 -4.88
CA ILE A 317 -20.08 -8.55 -4.48
C ILE A 317 -21.46 -8.98 -4.93
N CYS A 318 -22.44 -8.92 -4.04
CA CYS A 318 -23.81 -9.37 -4.30
C CYS A 318 -24.60 -8.44 -5.21
N SER A 319 -24.25 -7.15 -5.24
CA SER A 319 -24.94 -6.14 -6.04
C SER A 319 -25.04 -6.52 -7.51
N GLY A 320 -26.24 -6.42 -8.06
CA GLY A 320 -26.50 -6.57 -9.49
C GLY A 320 -26.03 -5.37 -10.33
N LEU A 321 -25.70 -4.25 -9.69
CA LEU A 321 -24.96 -3.16 -10.30
C LEU A 321 -23.49 -3.49 -10.21
N VAL A 322 -22.97 -4.15 -11.23
CA VAL A 322 -21.58 -4.66 -11.21
C VAL A 322 -20.57 -3.57 -11.49
N GLY A 323 -19.37 -3.73 -10.96
CA GLY A 323 -18.36 -2.68 -10.93
C GLY A 323 -17.29 -2.77 -12.02
N ASP A 324 -17.22 -3.86 -12.76
CA ASP A 324 -16.15 -4.05 -13.75
C ASP A 324 -16.50 -3.42 -15.11
N THR A 325 -15.51 -3.34 -15.96
CA THR A 325 -15.63 -2.86 -17.34
C THR A 325 -14.76 -3.77 -18.22
N PRO A 326 -15.30 -4.47 -19.22
CA PRO A 326 -16.69 -4.39 -19.72
C PRO A 326 -17.72 -5.05 -18.82
N ARG A 327 -18.96 -4.62 -18.96
CA ARG A 327 -20.12 -5.18 -18.26
C ARG A 327 -21.38 -5.03 -19.11
N LYS A 328 -22.42 -5.79 -18.77
CA LYS A 328 -23.75 -5.57 -19.35
C LYS A 328 -24.37 -4.29 -18.78
N ASN A 329 -25.34 -3.75 -19.50
CA ASN A 329 -26.20 -2.71 -18.98
C ASN A 329 -26.86 -3.12 -17.66
N ASP A 330 -27.05 -2.17 -16.75
CA ASP A 330 -27.58 -2.42 -15.41
C ASP A 330 -28.92 -3.16 -15.42
N ARG A 331 -29.74 -2.95 -16.43
CA ARG A 331 -31.00 -3.65 -16.60
C ARG A 331 -30.84 -5.17 -16.76
N PHE A 332 -29.73 -5.60 -17.35
CA PHE A 332 -29.46 -7.00 -17.69
C PHE A 332 -28.32 -7.63 -16.88
N SER A 333 -27.54 -6.82 -16.17
CA SER A 333 -26.47 -7.34 -15.34
C SER A 333 -27.02 -8.06 -14.11
N SER A 334 -26.23 -9.01 -13.60
CA SER A 334 -26.60 -9.78 -12.42
C SER A 334 -25.37 -10.13 -11.57
N SER A 335 -25.61 -10.42 -10.29
CA SER A 335 -24.63 -11.03 -9.40
C SER A 335 -25.33 -11.76 -8.25
N TYR A 336 -24.74 -12.85 -7.79
CA TYR A 336 -25.36 -13.77 -6.81
C TYR A 336 -24.47 -14.12 -5.64
N CYS A 337 -23.45 -13.31 -5.37
CA CYS A 337 -22.52 -13.39 -4.23
C CYS A 337 -21.46 -14.47 -4.32
N ARG A 338 -21.70 -15.63 -4.90
CA ARG A 338 -20.82 -16.79 -4.78
C ARG A 338 -20.04 -17.18 -6.03
N ASN A 339 -20.49 -16.73 -7.19
CA ASN A 339 -19.88 -17.15 -8.45
C ASN A 339 -19.69 -15.94 -9.38
N PRO A 340 -18.75 -16.02 -10.32
CA PRO A 340 -18.72 -15.05 -11.41
C PRO A 340 -20.04 -15.09 -12.19
N ASN A 341 -20.48 -13.94 -12.66
CA ASN A 341 -21.77 -13.83 -13.37
C ASN A 341 -21.72 -14.34 -14.81
N ASN A 342 -20.57 -14.72 -15.33
CA ASN A 342 -20.34 -15.15 -16.71
C ASN A 342 -20.84 -14.12 -17.75
N GLU A 343 -20.79 -12.84 -17.40
CA GLU A 343 -21.19 -11.73 -18.24
C GLU A 343 -19.98 -10.88 -18.60
N LYS A 344 -19.71 -10.71 -19.90
CA LYS A 344 -18.63 -9.86 -20.39
C LYS A 344 -17.24 -10.19 -19.80
N GLY A 345 -16.91 -11.45 -19.63
CA GLY A 345 -15.59 -11.90 -19.19
C GLY A 345 -14.47 -11.63 -20.20
N ASN A 346 -13.28 -12.18 -19.94
CA ASN A 346 -12.03 -12.06 -20.72
C ASN A 346 -11.44 -10.65 -20.78
N HIS A 347 -11.83 -9.76 -19.92
CA HIS A 347 -11.26 -8.44 -19.71
C HIS A 347 -11.77 -7.86 -18.40
N GLY A 348 -11.23 -6.72 -18.03
CA GLY A 348 -11.64 -6.02 -16.83
C GLY A 348 -10.85 -4.73 -16.62
N VAL A 349 -11.07 -4.12 -15.49
CA VAL A 349 -10.35 -2.95 -15.01
C VAL A 349 -10.19 -3.05 -13.49
N LYS A 350 -9.05 -2.59 -12.97
CA LYS A 350 -8.90 -2.45 -11.52
C LYS A 350 -9.92 -1.44 -11.00
N GLY A 351 -10.62 -1.80 -9.94
CA GLY A 351 -11.61 -0.95 -9.29
C GLY A 351 -11.70 -1.22 -7.80
N TRP A 352 -12.60 -0.53 -7.14
CA TRP A 352 -12.76 -0.58 -5.70
C TRP A 352 -14.24 -0.62 -5.29
N ALA A 353 -14.46 -1.11 -4.12
CA ALA A 353 -15.69 -1.00 -3.35
C ALA A 353 -15.37 -1.21 -1.87
N PHE A 354 -16.28 -0.87 -1.00
CA PHE A 354 -16.19 -1.24 0.42
C PHE A 354 -17.58 -1.37 1.03
N ASP A 355 -17.69 -2.21 2.03
CA ASP A 355 -18.94 -2.46 2.73
C ASP A 355 -19.30 -1.32 3.70
N ASP A 356 -20.59 -1.11 3.85
CA ASP A 356 -21.18 -0.21 4.84
C ASP A 356 -22.41 -0.93 5.44
N GLY A 357 -22.17 -1.78 6.43
CA GLY A 357 -23.15 -2.74 6.90
C GLY A 357 -23.51 -3.74 5.80
N ASN A 358 -24.79 -3.83 5.43
CA ASN A 358 -25.27 -4.66 4.33
C ASN A 358 -25.24 -3.96 2.97
N ASP A 359 -24.89 -2.68 2.96
CA ASP A 359 -24.78 -1.87 1.74
C ASP A 359 -23.36 -1.89 1.20
N VAL A 360 -23.17 -1.47 -0.02
CA VAL A 360 -21.86 -1.32 -0.66
C VAL A 360 -21.70 0.06 -1.26
N TRP A 361 -20.59 0.71 -0.97
CA TRP A 361 -20.09 1.85 -1.73
C TRP A 361 -19.19 1.34 -2.83
N MET A 362 -19.36 1.86 -4.04
CA MET A 362 -18.52 1.46 -5.17
C MET A 362 -18.29 2.60 -6.15
N GLY A 363 -17.18 2.50 -6.85
CA GLY A 363 -16.86 3.31 -8.01
C GLY A 363 -16.74 2.42 -9.24
N ARG A 364 -17.07 2.97 -10.40
CA ARG A 364 -16.93 2.27 -11.69
C ARG A 364 -16.86 3.27 -12.85
N THR A 365 -16.42 2.81 -14.00
CA THR A 365 -16.53 3.60 -15.23
C THR A 365 -18.00 3.84 -15.57
N ILE A 366 -18.33 5.01 -16.12
CA ILE A 366 -19.69 5.26 -16.61
C ILE A 366 -19.94 4.45 -17.88
N SER A 367 -18.96 4.36 -18.77
CA SER A 367 -19.05 3.50 -19.95
C SER A 367 -19.07 2.02 -19.55
N GLU A 368 -19.91 1.24 -20.18
CA GLU A 368 -20.04 -0.19 -19.95
C GLU A 368 -18.95 -1.02 -20.65
N ASP A 369 -18.31 -0.46 -21.66
CA ASP A 369 -17.38 -1.18 -22.54
C ASP A 369 -16.00 -0.54 -22.67
N SER A 370 -15.78 0.66 -22.14
CA SER A 370 -14.51 1.36 -22.21
C SER A 370 -14.15 2.05 -20.89
N ARG A 371 -12.88 2.34 -20.70
CA ARG A 371 -12.36 3.08 -19.54
C ARG A 371 -12.60 4.57 -19.73
N SER A 372 -13.87 4.96 -19.66
CA SER A 372 -14.35 6.30 -19.93
C SER A 372 -15.42 6.70 -18.91
N GLY A 373 -15.28 7.91 -18.38
CA GLY A 373 -16.08 8.38 -17.26
C GLY A 373 -15.78 7.65 -15.96
N TYR A 374 -16.26 8.19 -14.87
CA TYR A 374 -16.20 7.56 -13.57
C TYR A 374 -17.32 8.06 -12.67
N GLU A 375 -17.95 7.14 -11.96
CA GLU A 375 -19.07 7.43 -11.05
C GLU A 375 -18.90 6.67 -9.74
N THR A 376 -19.49 7.22 -8.68
CA THR A 376 -19.60 6.55 -7.38
C THR A 376 -21.03 6.53 -6.93
N PHE A 377 -21.44 5.50 -6.24
CA PHE A 377 -22.76 5.37 -5.63
C PHE A 377 -22.77 4.31 -4.54
N LYS A 378 -23.83 4.33 -3.77
CA LYS A 378 -24.12 3.28 -2.78
C LYS A 378 -25.23 2.40 -3.33
N VAL A 379 -25.15 1.09 -3.13
CA VAL A 379 -26.21 0.13 -3.44
C VAL A 379 -26.77 -0.41 -2.13
N ILE A 380 -28.03 -0.16 -1.87
CA ILE A 380 -28.72 -0.65 -0.68
C ILE A 380 -28.82 -2.17 -0.74
N GLY A 381 -28.32 -2.82 0.31
CA GLY A 381 -28.24 -4.28 0.36
C GLY A 381 -27.15 -4.88 -0.55
N GLY A 382 -26.34 -4.06 -1.21
CA GLY A 382 -25.42 -4.50 -2.28
C GLY A 382 -24.29 -5.40 -1.81
N TRP A 383 -23.97 -5.39 -0.53
CA TRP A 383 -22.96 -6.27 0.02
C TRP A 383 -23.46 -7.69 0.32
N SER A 384 -24.70 -7.83 0.76
CA SER A 384 -25.24 -9.09 1.27
C SER A 384 -26.48 -9.63 0.56
N THR A 385 -27.19 -8.82 -0.23
CA THR A 385 -28.43 -9.22 -0.92
C THR A 385 -28.14 -9.52 -2.38
N PRO A 386 -28.35 -10.79 -2.82
CA PRO A 386 -28.11 -11.18 -4.20
C PRO A 386 -28.88 -10.31 -5.21
N ASN A 387 -28.18 -9.86 -6.23
CA ASN A 387 -28.72 -9.09 -7.35
C ASN A 387 -29.45 -7.80 -6.97
N SER A 388 -29.10 -7.19 -5.84
CA SER A 388 -29.66 -5.91 -5.42
C SER A 388 -29.25 -4.77 -6.37
N LYS A 389 -30.15 -3.84 -6.63
CA LYS A 389 -29.94 -2.77 -7.63
C LYS A 389 -30.41 -1.38 -7.21
N LEU A 390 -30.75 -1.19 -5.93
CA LEU A 390 -31.19 0.11 -5.45
C LEU A 390 -29.99 1.05 -5.25
N GLN A 391 -29.76 1.90 -6.21
CA GLN A 391 -28.68 2.89 -6.23
C GLN A 391 -29.12 4.17 -5.51
N ILE A 392 -28.26 4.69 -4.65
CA ILE A 392 -28.43 6.00 -3.99
C ILE A 392 -27.11 6.79 -3.99
N ASN A 393 -27.23 8.10 -3.80
CA ASN A 393 -26.09 9.03 -3.62
C ASN A 393 -25.07 8.95 -4.76
N ARG A 394 -25.55 8.86 -6.00
CA ARG A 394 -24.67 8.84 -7.16
C ARG A 394 -23.98 10.19 -7.35
N GLN A 395 -22.68 10.12 -7.61
CA GLN A 395 -21.85 11.26 -8.03
C GLN A 395 -21.13 10.93 -9.33
N VAL A 396 -21.04 11.90 -10.21
CA VAL A 396 -20.11 11.87 -11.36
C VAL A 396 -18.78 12.42 -10.89
N ILE A 397 -17.72 11.66 -11.11
CA ILE A 397 -16.34 12.04 -10.82
C ILE A 397 -15.65 12.51 -12.10
N VAL A 398 -15.85 11.79 -13.18
CA VAL A 398 -15.35 12.11 -14.52
C VAL A 398 -16.50 11.89 -15.51
N ASP A 399 -16.79 12.90 -16.35
CA ASP A 399 -17.82 12.80 -17.37
C ASP A 399 -17.55 11.63 -18.34
N SER A 400 -18.60 11.05 -18.88
CA SER A 400 -18.55 9.88 -19.75
C SER A 400 -17.73 10.07 -21.03
N ASP A 401 -17.57 11.30 -21.50
CA ASP A 401 -16.77 11.63 -22.68
C ASP A 401 -15.26 11.71 -22.41
N ASN A 402 -14.84 11.64 -21.15
CA ASN A 402 -13.46 11.75 -20.74
C ASN A 402 -12.92 10.41 -20.27
N ARG A 403 -11.64 10.16 -20.57
CA ARG A 403 -10.97 8.94 -20.20
C ARG A 403 -10.78 8.82 -18.69
N SER A 404 -10.88 7.64 -18.21
CA SER A 404 -10.53 7.20 -16.86
C SER A 404 -9.56 6.01 -16.94
N GLY A 405 -9.55 5.13 -15.98
CA GLY A 405 -8.66 3.98 -15.97
C GLY A 405 -8.81 3.17 -14.71
N TYR A 406 -7.69 2.75 -14.17
CA TYR A 406 -7.64 2.07 -12.89
C TYR A 406 -8.13 2.97 -11.76
N SER A 407 -8.71 2.36 -10.77
CA SER A 407 -9.06 3.01 -9.52
C SER A 407 -8.80 2.07 -8.35
N GLY A 408 -8.59 2.64 -7.19
CA GLY A 408 -8.35 1.86 -5.98
C GLY A 408 -8.69 2.65 -4.75
N VAL A 409 -8.85 1.93 -3.64
CA VAL A 409 -9.15 2.49 -2.34
C VAL A 409 -7.89 2.65 -1.52
N PHE A 410 -7.88 3.63 -0.65
CA PHE A 410 -6.94 3.74 0.46
C PHE A 410 -7.66 4.25 1.70
N SER A 411 -7.11 3.96 2.85
CA SER A 411 -7.74 4.28 4.12
C SER A 411 -6.91 5.30 4.88
N VAL A 412 -7.58 6.21 5.57
CA VAL A 412 -6.96 7.26 6.37
C VAL A 412 -7.49 7.16 7.79
N GLU A 413 -6.59 7.05 8.75
CA GLU A 413 -6.97 7.01 10.16
C GLU A 413 -7.27 8.42 10.67
N GLY A 414 -8.54 8.67 11.00
CA GLY A 414 -8.99 9.87 11.68
C GLY A 414 -8.85 9.76 13.19
N LYS A 415 -9.26 10.82 13.91
CA LYS A 415 -9.22 10.82 15.39
C LYS A 415 -10.13 9.76 16.00
N SER A 416 -11.32 9.55 15.44
CA SER A 416 -12.35 8.66 15.99
C SER A 416 -12.83 7.59 15.03
N CYS A 417 -12.44 7.64 13.76
CA CYS A 417 -12.92 6.71 12.75
C CYS A 417 -11.90 6.55 11.61
N ILE A 418 -12.06 5.48 10.85
CA ILE A 418 -11.27 5.20 9.64
C ILE A 418 -12.06 5.73 8.44
N ASN A 419 -11.47 6.67 7.70
CA ASN A 419 -12.06 7.18 6.47
C ASN A 419 -11.62 6.34 5.26
N ARG A 420 -12.47 6.30 4.23
CA ARG A 420 -12.18 5.66 2.96
C ARG A 420 -12.04 6.72 1.88
N CYS A 421 -10.96 6.61 1.15
CA CYS A 421 -10.65 7.46 0.00
C CYS A 421 -10.41 6.57 -1.23
N PHE A 422 -10.49 7.17 -2.41
CA PHE A 422 -10.15 6.48 -3.64
C PHE A 422 -9.42 7.42 -4.60
N TYR A 423 -8.65 6.83 -5.48
CA TYR A 423 -8.04 7.52 -6.61
C TYR A 423 -8.61 6.99 -7.92
N VAL A 424 -8.52 7.81 -8.96
CA VAL A 424 -8.83 7.41 -10.34
C VAL A 424 -7.66 7.78 -11.23
N GLU A 425 -7.18 6.80 -11.98
CA GLU A 425 -6.18 6.99 -13.03
C GLU A 425 -6.87 7.62 -14.25
N LEU A 426 -6.37 8.78 -14.67
CA LEU A 426 -6.86 9.49 -15.83
C LEU A 426 -5.89 9.26 -17.00
N ILE A 427 -6.11 8.19 -17.75
CA ILE A 427 -5.23 7.76 -18.85
C ILE A 427 -5.39 8.71 -20.03
N ARG A 428 -4.26 9.10 -20.62
CA ARG A 428 -4.23 9.90 -21.85
C ARG A 428 -3.28 9.25 -22.86
N GLY A 429 -3.51 9.54 -24.12
CA GLY A 429 -2.64 9.15 -25.20
C GLY A 429 -3.11 7.95 -25.99
N ARG A 430 -2.16 7.18 -26.46
CA ARG A 430 -2.36 6.06 -27.37
C ARG A 430 -3.30 5.02 -26.77
N ARG A 431 -3.98 4.46 -27.52
CA ARG A 431 -4.91 3.83 -28.37
C ARG A 431 -6.11 4.70 -28.72
N SER A 432 -6.61 5.49 -27.79
CA SER A 432 -7.83 6.30 -28.00
C SER A 432 -7.52 7.69 -28.55
N GLU A 433 -6.29 8.19 -28.38
CA GLU A 433 -5.85 9.50 -28.83
C GLU A 433 -4.63 9.34 -29.76
N ALA A 434 -4.90 9.04 -31.02
CA ALA A 434 -3.88 8.64 -32.00
C ALA A 434 -2.90 9.76 -32.42
N ARG A 435 -3.17 11.03 -32.03
CA ARG A 435 -2.27 12.15 -32.34
C ARG A 435 -0.93 12.00 -31.65
N VAL A 436 -0.89 11.40 -30.49
CA VAL A 436 0.34 11.19 -29.71
C VAL A 436 0.76 9.72 -29.72
N LEU A 437 2.04 9.48 -29.52
CA LEU A 437 2.61 8.13 -29.55
C LEU A 437 2.86 7.54 -28.14
N TRP A 438 2.69 8.34 -27.11
CA TRP A 438 2.86 7.94 -25.72
C TRP A 438 1.53 7.58 -25.07
N THR A 439 1.62 6.86 -23.95
CA THR A 439 0.52 6.62 -23.01
C THR A 439 0.99 7.02 -21.63
N SER A 440 0.25 7.89 -20.96
CA SER A 440 0.54 8.33 -19.61
C SER A 440 -0.76 8.65 -18.87
N ASN A 441 -0.67 9.15 -17.65
CA ASN A 441 -1.84 9.48 -16.84
C ASN A 441 -1.60 10.68 -15.93
N SER A 442 -2.70 11.30 -15.53
CA SER A 442 -2.81 12.08 -14.29
C SER A 442 -3.68 11.33 -13.29
N ILE A 443 -3.88 11.90 -12.11
CA ILE A 443 -4.63 11.29 -11.01
C ILE A 443 -5.59 12.31 -10.41
N VAL A 444 -6.76 11.84 -9.98
CA VAL A 444 -7.69 12.56 -9.13
C VAL A 444 -8.02 11.70 -7.90
N VAL A 445 -8.14 12.35 -6.75
CA VAL A 445 -8.33 11.69 -5.46
C VAL A 445 -9.52 12.30 -4.74
N PHE A 446 -10.38 11.45 -4.21
CA PHE A 446 -11.57 11.81 -3.43
C PHE A 446 -11.55 11.10 -2.09
N CYS A 447 -12.07 11.75 -1.08
CA CYS A 447 -12.23 11.13 0.26
C CYS A 447 -13.68 11.17 0.71
N GLY A 448 -14.08 10.17 1.48
CA GLY A 448 -15.41 10.09 2.07
C GLY A 448 -15.70 11.28 2.96
N THR A 449 -16.94 11.73 2.95
CA THR A 449 -17.45 12.81 3.80
C THR A 449 -18.83 12.45 4.37
N SER A 450 -19.10 12.92 5.57
CA SER A 450 -20.43 12.84 6.18
C SER A 450 -21.26 14.12 5.99
N GLY A 451 -20.65 15.13 5.37
CA GLY A 451 -21.29 16.40 5.05
C GLY A 451 -21.94 16.43 3.67
N THR A 452 -22.23 17.62 3.21
CA THR A 452 -22.67 17.88 1.85
C THR A 452 -21.46 17.86 0.90
N TYR A 453 -21.68 17.39 -0.30
CA TYR A 453 -20.70 17.40 -1.39
C TYR A 453 -21.29 18.04 -2.63
N GLY A 454 -20.45 18.76 -3.37
CA GLY A 454 -20.85 19.41 -4.61
C GLY A 454 -20.97 18.44 -5.78
N THR A 455 -21.65 18.88 -6.82
CA THR A 455 -21.65 18.24 -8.15
C THR A 455 -20.50 18.81 -8.98
N GLY A 456 -19.93 18.02 -9.86
CA GLY A 456 -18.86 18.48 -10.75
C GLY A 456 -18.34 17.35 -11.63
N SER A 457 -17.26 17.65 -12.31
CA SER A 457 -16.52 16.68 -13.10
C SER A 457 -15.03 17.04 -13.04
N TRP A 458 -14.18 16.05 -12.85
CA TRP A 458 -12.74 16.23 -12.67
C TRP A 458 -11.94 15.35 -13.66
N PRO A 459 -12.10 15.58 -14.97
CA PRO A 459 -11.31 14.87 -15.99
C PRO A 459 -9.85 15.34 -15.95
N ASP A 460 -9.00 14.67 -16.72
CA ASP A 460 -7.62 15.12 -16.91
C ASP A 460 -7.55 16.57 -17.40
N GLY A 461 -8.35 16.92 -18.40
CA GLY A 461 -8.55 18.29 -18.88
C GLY A 461 -7.41 18.86 -19.73
N ALA A 462 -6.33 18.13 -19.96
CA ALA A 462 -5.28 18.56 -20.87
C ALA A 462 -5.76 18.55 -22.32
N ASP A 463 -5.37 19.59 -23.09
CA ASP A 463 -5.60 19.60 -24.54
C ASP A 463 -4.52 18.76 -25.24
N ILE A 464 -4.91 17.61 -25.76
CA ILE A 464 -4.01 16.68 -26.44
C ILE A 464 -3.30 17.32 -27.63
N ASN A 465 -3.91 18.34 -28.24
CA ASN A 465 -3.34 19.03 -29.39
C ASN A 465 -2.14 19.91 -29.03
N LEU A 466 -2.01 20.26 -27.77
CA LEU A 466 -0.91 21.06 -27.24
C LEU A 466 0.20 20.20 -26.65
N MET A 467 0.01 18.87 -26.56
CA MET A 467 0.97 17.96 -25.95
C MET A 467 2.05 17.54 -26.97
N PRO A 468 3.27 17.22 -26.52
CA PRO A 468 4.28 16.58 -27.37
C PRO A 468 3.76 15.32 -28.02
N ILE A 469 4.23 15.05 -29.24
CA ILE A 469 3.84 13.86 -30.03
C ILE A 469 4.65 12.65 -29.57
#